data_405fe83e60678f659c2ac2014c2426bb
#
_entry.id   405fe83e60678f659c2ac2014c2426bb
#
_cell.length_a   1.000
_cell.length_b   1.000
_cell.length_c   1.000
_cell.angle_alpha   90.00
_cell.angle_beta   90.00
_cell.angle_gamma   90.00
#
_symmetry.space_group_name_H-M   'P 1'
#
loop_
_entity.id
_entity.type
_entity.pdbx_description
1 polymer ?
#
loop_
_entity_poly.entity_id
_entity_poly.type
_entity_poly.pdbx_seq_one_letter_code
_entity_poly.pdbx_strand_id
1 'polypeptide(L)'
;MCTAAAYRTDGLYFGRNLDYEMSYGEQIAVIPRNYPFNFKVFGSDFRHYAMIGTAHAADGYPLFYDAANEKGLCMAGLNFVNGASYAEGSGSASAPYEFIPLVLAKCSSVAEARELLDKIVLGNIPFSEQLPAAKLHWIIADKTGAIVVDPHRDGLKIFDDPAGVLTNEPSFDQQMFHLNDFMHLSPKQ
;
A
#
# COMPACT_ATOMS: atom_id res chain seq x y z
N MET A 1 4.01 -15.56 -4.50
CA MET A 1 3.87 -14.23 -5.17
C MET A 1 2.52 -13.64 -4.86
N CYS A 2 2.49 -12.35 -4.58
CA CYS A 2 1.24 -11.62 -4.31
C CYS A 2 0.67 -11.02 -5.59
N THR A 3 -0.65 -10.81 -5.61
CA THR A 3 -1.35 -10.02 -6.63
C THR A 3 -2.45 -9.24 -5.92
N ALA A 4 -2.61 -7.97 -6.24
CA ALA A 4 -3.74 -7.16 -5.80
C ALA A 4 -4.52 -6.66 -7.02
N ALA A 5 -5.83 -6.56 -6.88
CA ALA A 5 -6.71 -6.12 -7.95
C ALA A 5 -7.80 -5.18 -7.44
N ALA A 6 -8.04 -4.13 -8.22
CA ALA A 6 -9.12 -3.17 -8.07
C ALA A 6 -10.08 -3.29 -9.26
N TYR A 7 -11.11 -4.09 -9.12
CA TYR A 7 -12.10 -4.33 -10.16
C TYR A 7 -13.29 -3.39 -10.02
N ARG A 8 -13.54 -2.60 -11.05
CA ARG A 8 -14.60 -1.60 -11.07
C ARG A 8 -15.70 -1.96 -12.06
N THR A 9 -16.91 -2.03 -11.52
CA THR A 9 -18.16 -2.17 -12.28
C THR A 9 -19.17 -1.15 -11.76
N ASP A 10 -20.34 -1.57 -11.27
CA ASP A 10 -21.27 -0.72 -10.53
C ASP A 10 -20.73 -0.29 -9.15
N GLY A 11 -19.72 -1.01 -8.66
CA GLY A 11 -18.97 -0.77 -7.42
C GLY A 11 -17.48 -1.01 -7.59
N LEU A 12 -16.74 -0.77 -6.52
CA LEU A 12 -15.34 -1.17 -6.40
C LEU A 12 -15.25 -2.48 -5.64
N TYR A 13 -14.57 -3.44 -6.24
CA TYR A 13 -14.14 -4.68 -5.60
C TYR A 13 -12.62 -4.63 -5.49
N PHE A 14 -12.12 -4.63 -4.27
CA PHE A 14 -10.68 -4.63 -4.00
C PHE A 14 -10.30 -5.90 -3.25
N GLY A 15 -9.27 -6.57 -3.71
CA GLY A 15 -8.78 -7.78 -3.08
C GLY A 15 -7.34 -8.09 -3.41
N ARG A 16 -6.74 -8.94 -2.60
CA ARG A 16 -5.39 -9.44 -2.86
C ARG A 16 -5.27 -10.89 -2.42
N ASN A 17 -4.33 -11.63 -3.00
CA ASN A 17 -3.80 -12.86 -2.42
C ASN A 17 -2.51 -12.54 -1.68
N LEU A 18 -2.45 -12.92 -0.41
CA LEU A 18 -1.24 -12.87 0.42
C LEU A 18 -0.55 -14.22 0.30
N ASP A 19 0.55 -14.26 -0.45
CA ASP A 19 1.26 -15.51 -0.76
C ASP A 19 2.66 -15.48 -0.16
N TYR A 20 2.75 -15.99 1.07
CA TYR A 20 3.98 -16.21 1.82
C TYR A 20 4.21 -17.70 2.06
N GLU A 21 5.45 -18.08 2.28
CA GLU A 21 5.86 -19.46 2.57
C GLU A 21 5.39 -19.93 3.97
N MET A 22 5.14 -18.97 4.87
CA MET A 22 4.65 -19.22 6.22
C MET A 22 3.68 -18.12 6.66
N SER A 23 2.81 -18.44 7.62
CA SER A 23 1.98 -17.43 8.29
C SER A 23 2.76 -16.72 9.38
N TYR A 24 2.59 -15.41 9.47
CA TYR A 24 3.06 -14.57 10.58
C TYR A 24 1.95 -14.35 11.63
N GLY A 25 0.85 -15.09 11.55
CA GLY A 25 -0.30 -14.92 12.43
C GLY A 25 -1.19 -13.77 11.97
N GLU A 26 -1.44 -13.70 10.66
CA GLU A 26 -2.29 -12.68 10.06
C GLU A 26 -3.72 -12.82 10.58
N GLN A 27 -4.33 -11.68 10.86
CA GLN A 27 -5.71 -11.60 11.34
C GLN A 27 -6.41 -10.38 10.76
N ILE A 28 -7.72 -10.36 10.81
CA ILE A 28 -8.49 -9.18 10.46
C ILE A 28 -8.41 -8.19 11.62
N ALA A 29 -7.88 -7.01 11.36
CA ALA A 29 -7.81 -5.91 12.29
C ALA A 29 -8.86 -4.86 11.94
N VAL A 30 -9.66 -4.45 12.93
CA VAL A 30 -10.60 -3.33 12.83
C VAL A 30 -10.10 -2.20 13.70
N ILE A 31 -9.80 -1.06 13.11
CA ILE A 31 -9.26 0.11 13.78
C ILE A 31 -10.35 1.19 13.85
N PRO A 32 -10.83 1.54 15.05
CA PRO A 32 -11.83 2.57 15.22
C PRO A 32 -11.24 3.97 14.98
N ARG A 33 -12.09 4.96 14.72
CA ARG A 33 -11.72 6.35 14.39
C ARG A 33 -10.85 7.06 15.44
N ASN A 34 -10.81 6.57 16.65
CA ASN A 34 -10.07 7.16 17.78
C ASN A 34 -8.89 6.30 18.27
N TYR A 35 -8.48 5.33 17.49
CA TYR A 35 -7.28 4.54 17.78
C TYR A 35 -6.04 5.47 17.75
N PRO A 36 -5.17 5.44 18.75
CA PRO A 36 -4.06 6.38 18.86
C PRO A 36 -2.89 5.98 17.96
N PHE A 37 -2.91 6.39 16.69
CA PHE A 37 -1.72 6.29 15.85
C PHE A 37 -0.68 7.34 16.26
N ASN A 38 0.58 6.94 16.28
CA ASN A 38 1.72 7.83 16.49
C ASN A 38 2.68 7.66 15.32
N PHE A 39 2.47 8.45 14.26
CA PHE A 39 3.30 8.43 13.06
C PHE A 39 4.60 9.19 13.26
N LYS A 40 5.73 8.66 12.81
CA LYS A 40 7.07 9.23 13.03
C LYS A 40 7.21 10.67 12.55
N VAL A 41 6.66 11.00 11.39
CA VAL A 41 6.76 12.35 10.81
C VAL A 41 5.50 13.16 11.04
N PHE A 42 4.34 12.53 11.00
CA PHE A 42 3.05 13.20 11.09
C PHE A 42 2.51 13.32 12.52
N GLY A 43 3.24 12.75 13.49
CA GLY A 43 2.88 12.83 14.91
C GLY A 43 1.65 12.01 15.29
N SER A 44 1.11 12.30 16.46
CA SER A 44 -0.05 11.59 16.99
C SER A 44 -1.33 11.99 16.28
N ASP A 45 -2.11 11.00 15.86
CA ASP A 45 -3.41 11.19 15.23
C ASP A 45 -4.48 10.40 16.00
N PHE A 46 -5.42 11.12 16.60
CA PHE A 46 -6.54 10.59 17.38
C PHE A 46 -7.89 10.79 16.68
N ARG A 47 -7.89 11.36 15.48
CA ARG A 47 -9.10 11.61 14.67
C ARG A 47 -8.84 11.30 13.22
N HIS A 48 -9.03 10.06 12.87
CA HIS A 48 -8.81 9.53 11.53
C HIS A 48 -10.00 8.67 11.10
N TYR A 49 -10.02 8.25 9.85
CA TYR A 49 -11.03 7.32 9.36
C TYR A 49 -10.85 5.94 10.00
N ALA A 50 -11.97 5.29 10.34
CA ALA A 50 -11.94 3.87 10.70
C ALA A 50 -11.46 3.03 9.52
N MET A 51 -10.73 1.96 9.81
CA MET A 51 -10.21 1.07 8.78
C MET A 51 -10.30 -0.39 9.20
N ILE A 52 -10.36 -1.26 8.19
CA ILE A 52 -10.37 -2.72 8.35
C ILE A 52 -9.41 -3.33 7.33
N GLY A 53 -8.67 -4.34 7.72
CA GLY A 53 -7.76 -5.01 6.81
C GLY A 53 -7.08 -6.21 7.42
N THR A 54 -6.24 -6.87 6.62
CA THR A 54 -5.38 -7.97 7.05
C THR A 54 -4.10 -7.41 7.65
N ALA A 55 -3.79 -7.77 8.90
CA ALA A 55 -2.61 -7.28 9.60
C ALA A 55 -1.96 -8.35 10.47
N HIS A 56 -0.66 -8.20 10.71
CA HIS A 56 0.01 -8.81 11.83
C HIS A 56 -0.02 -7.82 13.01
N ALA A 57 -0.60 -8.22 14.13
CA ALA A 57 -0.62 -7.39 15.33
C ALA A 57 0.66 -7.60 16.14
N ALA A 58 1.50 -6.58 16.22
CA ALA A 58 2.74 -6.59 16.98
C ALA A 58 2.77 -5.40 17.93
N ASP A 59 3.03 -5.64 19.21
CA ASP A 59 3.14 -4.60 20.27
C ASP A 59 1.96 -3.62 20.28
N GLY A 60 0.75 -4.14 20.00
CA GLY A 60 -0.47 -3.32 19.93
C GLY A 60 -0.60 -2.48 18.67
N TYR A 61 0.32 -2.61 17.70
CA TYR A 61 0.29 -1.89 16.43
C TYR A 61 -0.15 -2.83 15.28
N PRO A 62 -1.08 -2.39 14.39
CA PRO A 62 -1.50 -3.18 13.24
C PRO A 62 -0.52 -2.99 12.08
N LEU A 63 0.33 -3.98 11.83
CA LEU A 63 1.18 -4.05 10.65
C LEU A 63 0.35 -4.56 9.48
N PHE A 64 -0.27 -3.64 8.75
CA PHE A 64 -1.17 -3.96 7.65
C PHE A 64 -0.43 -4.49 6.41
N TYR A 65 -0.97 -5.56 5.85
CA TYR A 65 -0.65 -6.03 4.49
C TYR A 65 -1.55 -5.35 3.45
N ASP A 66 -2.82 -5.17 3.81
CA ASP A 66 -3.87 -4.49 3.05
C ASP A 66 -4.92 -3.94 4.01
N ALA A 67 -5.58 -2.89 3.61
CA ALA A 67 -6.73 -2.37 4.34
C ALA A 67 -7.62 -1.48 3.46
N ALA A 68 -8.82 -1.24 3.94
CA ALA A 68 -9.73 -0.23 3.42
C ALA A 68 -10.21 0.68 4.54
N ASN A 69 -10.44 1.96 4.25
CA ASN A 69 -11.05 2.85 5.20
C ASN A 69 -12.57 3.02 4.96
N GLU A 70 -13.27 3.60 5.90
CA GLU A 70 -14.71 3.83 5.86
C GLU A 70 -15.19 4.75 4.72
N LYS A 71 -14.26 5.40 4.00
CA LYS A 71 -14.55 6.24 2.83
C LYS A 71 -14.47 5.46 1.52
N GLY A 72 -14.02 4.20 1.59
CA GLY A 72 -13.87 3.34 0.42
C GLY A 72 -12.52 3.48 -0.29
N LEU A 73 -11.54 4.14 0.34
CA LEU A 73 -10.16 4.08 -0.13
C LEU A 73 -9.53 2.77 0.34
N CYS A 74 -8.96 2.02 -0.59
CA CYS A 74 -8.32 0.72 -0.36
C CYS A 74 -6.83 0.80 -0.69
N MET A 75 -6.02 0.03 0.02
CA MET A 75 -4.58 -0.03 -0.20
C MET A 75 -4.03 -1.42 0.11
N ALA A 76 -3.08 -1.89 -0.67
CA ALA A 76 -2.34 -3.12 -0.42
C ALA A 76 -0.85 -2.92 -0.69
N GLY A 77 -0.01 -3.52 0.16
CA GLY A 77 1.44 -3.60 -0.03
C GLY A 77 1.85 -4.97 -0.54
N LEU A 78 2.70 -5.01 -1.55
CA LEU A 78 3.23 -6.21 -2.17
C LEU A 78 4.75 -6.20 -2.14
N ASN A 79 5.38 -7.35 -2.04
CA ASN A 79 6.84 -7.46 -2.05
C ASN A 79 7.42 -6.90 -3.34
N PHE A 80 8.44 -6.05 -3.17
CA PHE A 80 9.20 -5.42 -4.26
C PHE A 80 10.69 -5.39 -3.88
N VAL A 81 11.23 -6.57 -3.62
CA VAL A 81 12.52 -6.77 -2.92
C VAL A 81 13.70 -6.17 -3.68
N ASN A 82 13.71 -6.33 -5.01
CA ASN A 82 14.80 -5.84 -5.86
C ASN A 82 14.59 -4.41 -6.34
N GLY A 83 13.36 -3.90 -6.33
CA GLY A 83 13.02 -2.57 -6.84
C GLY A 83 12.88 -1.51 -5.76
N ALA A 84 12.35 -1.86 -4.58
CA ALA A 84 12.14 -0.89 -3.52
C ALA A 84 13.46 -0.34 -2.98
N SER A 85 13.56 0.98 -2.96
CA SER A 85 14.70 1.71 -2.40
C SER A 85 14.21 2.84 -1.52
N TYR A 86 14.60 2.82 -0.25
CA TYR A 86 14.21 3.81 0.75
C TYR A 86 15.34 4.79 1.02
N ALA A 87 14.99 5.98 1.50
CA ALA A 87 15.96 6.98 1.90
C ALA A 87 16.82 6.49 3.07
N GLU A 88 18.09 6.82 3.04
CA GLU A 88 19.00 6.58 4.16
C GLU A 88 18.79 7.66 5.23
N GLY A 89 18.76 7.25 6.49
CA GLY A 89 18.55 8.16 7.63
C GLY A 89 17.08 8.32 8.02
N SER A 90 16.85 8.53 9.33
CA SER A 90 15.51 8.43 9.95
C SER A 90 14.89 9.79 10.32
N GLY A 91 15.56 10.92 10.09
CA GLY A 91 15.18 12.19 10.73
C GLY A 91 13.89 12.85 10.21
N SER A 92 13.47 12.57 8.98
CA SER A 92 12.28 13.18 8.35
C SER A 92 11.56 12.18 7.42
N ALA A 93 11.70 10.88 7.69
CA ALA A 93 11.13 9.84 6.86
C ALA A 93 10.07 9.02 7.62
N SER A 94 8.98 8.70 6.95
CA SER A 94 7.97 7.76 7.43
C SER A 94 8.48 6.32 7.28
N ALA A 95 8.09 5.45 8.20
CA ALA A 95 8.43 4.05 8.11
C ALA A 95 7.52 3.32 7.11
N PRO A 96 8.01 2.31 6.38
CA PRO A 96 7.18 1.53 5.46
C PRO A 96 5.98 0.86 6.13
N TYR A 97 6.12 0.43 7.39
CA TYR A 97 5.02 -0.19 8.14
C TYR A 97 3.91 0.81 8.52
N GLU A 98 4.19 2.11 8.55
CA GLU A 98 3.20 3.17 8.78
C GLU A 98 2.43 3.56 7.53
N PHE A 99 2.90 3.17 6.34
CA PHE A 99 2.45 3.78 5.09
C PHE A 99 0.97 3.50 4.80
N ILE A 100 0.51 2.25 4.95
CA ILE A 100 -0.91 1.91 4.79
C ILE A 100 -1.79 2.67 5.80
N PRO A 101 -1.56 2.56 7.12
CA PRO A 101 -2.41 3.27 8.08
C PRO A 101 -2.31 4.79 7.95
N LEU A 102 -1.16 5.36 7.58
CA LEU A 102 -1.00 6.80 7.38
C LEU A 102 -1.87 7.32 6.23
N VAL A 103 -1.81 6.67 5.07
CA VAL A 103 -2.60 7.07 3.90
C VAL A 103 -4.09 6.92 4.19
N LEU A 104 -4.50 5.77 4.72
CA LEU A 104 -5.92 5.49 5.00
C LEU A 104 -6.48 6.31 6.16
N ALA A 105 -5.65 6.75 7.10
CA ALA A 105 -6.06 7.65 8.17
C ALA A 105 -6.40 9.05 7.65
N LYS A 106 -5.65 9.55 6.67
CA LYS A 106 -5.68 10.95 6.24
C LYS A 106 -6.44 11.20 4.95
N CYS A 107 -6.60 10.18 4.09
CA CYS A 107 -7.16 10.35 2.76
C CYS A 107 -8.49 9.62 2.61
N SER A 108 -9.44 10.27 1.94
CA SER A 108 -10.75 9.70 1.60
C SER A 108 -10.83 9.23 0.15
N SER A 109 -9.83 9.57 -0.67
CA SER A 109 -9.80 9.29 -2.11
C SER A 109 -8.38 9.13 -2.65
N VAL A 110 -8.27 8.54 -3.85
CA VAL A 110 -7.01 8.47 -4.60
C VAL A 110 -6.44 9.86 -4.88
N ALA A 111 -7.29 10.86 -5.15
CA ALA A 111 -6.84 12.23 -5.38
C ALA A 111 -6.16 12.82 -4.15
N GLU A 112 -6.78 12.70 -2.96
CA GLU A 112 -6.16 13.15 -1.70
C GLU A 112 -4.89 12.36 -1.37
N ALA A 113 -4.87 11.06 -1.70
CA ALA A 113 -3.67 10.25 -1.52
C ALA A 113 -2.51 10.80 -2.36
N ARG A 114 -2.71 11.18 -3.63
CA ARG A 114 -1.67 11.80 -4.45
C ARG A 114 -1.07 13.05 -3.81
N GLU A 115 -1.91 13.95 -3.31
CA GLU A 115 -1.45 15.18 -2.65
C GLU A 115 -0.66 14.92 -1.36
N LEU A 116 -1.00 13.85 -0.66
CA LEU A 116 -0.26 13.42 0.53
C LEU A 116 1.08 12.81 0.16
N LEU A 117 1.12 11.96 -0.89
CA LEU A 117 2.31 11.23 -1.34
C LEU A 117 3.46 12.17 -1.72
N ASP A 118 3.16 13.34 -2.28
CA ASP A 118 4.16 14.37 -2.62
C ASP A 118 4.94 14.88 -1.39
N LYS A 119 4.42 14.64 -0.18
CA LYS A 119 5.01 15.10 1.09
C LYS A 119 5.66 13.96 1.87
N ILE A 120 5.61 12.73 1.35
CA ILE A 120 6.12 11.54 2.05
C ILE A 120 7.47 11.14 1.49
N VAL A 121 8.42 10.96 2.40
CA VAL A 121 9.67 10.25 2.15
C VAL A 121 9.62 8.96 2.97
N LEU A 122 9.85 7.83 2.33
CA LEU A 122 9.97 6.54 3.03
C LEU A 122 11.43 6.26 3.36
N GLY A 123 11.69 5.99 4.63
CA GLY A 123 13.01 5.64 5.15
C GLY A 123 13.15 4.13 5.39
N ASN A 124 14.39 3.66 5.40
CA ASN A 124 14.71 2.29 5.78
C ASN A 124 14.60 2.11 7.30
N ILE A 125 13.37 2.18 7.81
CA ILE A 125 13.06 2.19 9.25
C ILE A 125 12.34 0.90 9.61
N PRO A 126 12.96 0.01 10.42
CA PRO A 126 12.34 -1.21 10.88
C PRO A 126 11.26 -0.92 11.94
N PHE A 127 10.32 -1.84 12.11
CA PHE A 127 9.40 -1.82 13.24
C PHE A 127 10.11 -2.24 14.53
N SER A 128 10.88 -3.32 14.45
CA SER A 128 11.73 -3.83 15.53
C SER A 128 12.97 -4.53 14.95
N GLU A 129 13.86 -5.03 15.79
CA GLU A 129 15.02 -5.84 15.35
C GLU A 129 14.58 -7.12 14.63
N GLN A 130 13.47 -7.72 15.04
CA GLN A 130 12.91 -8.94 14.43
C GLN A 130 12.05 -8.67 13.20
N LEU A 131 11.57 -7.44 13.04
CA LEU A 131 10.72 -7.01 11.94
C LEU A 131 11.37 -5.86 11.18
N PRO A 132 12.32 -6.17 10.28
CA PRO A 132 13.01 -5.18 9.46
C PRO A 132 12.05 -4.45 8.52
N ALA A 133 12.50 -3.34 7.94
CA ALA A 133 11.73 -2.61 6.95
C ALA A 133 11.45 -3.51 5.73
N ALA A 134 10.19 -3.85 5.52
CA ALA A 134 9.78 -4.63 4.37
C ALA A 134 9.93 -3.80 3.09
N LYS A 135 10.53 -4.39 2.07
CA LYS A 135 10.67 -3.78 0.74
C LYS A 135 9.39 -4.02 -0.05
N LEU A 136 8.60 -2.98 -0.17
CA LEU A 136 7.25 -3.04 -0.75
C LEU A 136 7.06 -1.98 -1.83
N HIS A 137 6.06 -2.20 -2.66
CA HIS A 137 5.34 -1.21 -3.42
C HIS A 137 3.83 -1.36 -3.17
N TRP A 138 3.03 -0.38 -3.56
CA TRP A 138 1.63 -0.35 -3.14
C TRP A 138 0.70 0.00 -4.29
N ILE A 139 -0.50 -0.60 -4.26
CA ILE A 139 -1.66 -0.16 -5.01
C ILE A 139 -2.60 0.57 -4.07
N ILE A 140 -3.13 1.71 -4.51
CA ILE A 140 -4.13 2.52 -3.81
C ILE A 140 -5.30 2.70 -4.78
N ALA A 141 -6.50 2.39 -4.35
CA ALA A 141 -7.68 2.42 -5.21
C ALA A 141 -8.92 2.94 -4.50
N ASP A 142 -9.77 3.61 -5.26
CA ASP A 142 -11.14 3.96 -4.91
C ASP A 142 -12.07 3.76 -6.12
N LYS A 143 -13.32 4.15 -5.99
CA LYS A 143 -14.31 4.07 -7.09
C LYS A 143 -13.92 4.85 -8.35
N THR A 144 -13.03 5.83 -8.25
CA THR A 144 -12.65 6.72 -9.36
C THR A 144 -11.43 6.19 -10.14
N GLY A 145 -10.54 5.41 -9.51
CA GLY A 145 -9.33 4.92 -10.14
C GLY A 145 -8.44 4.12 -9.22
N ALA A 146 -7.29 3.77 -9.75
CA ALA A 146 -6.20 3.17 -9.01
C ALA A 146 -4.87 3.83 -9.38
N ILE A 147 -3.96 3.84 -8.42
CA ILE A 147 -2.57 4.27 -8.60
C ILE A 147 -1.63 3.24 -7.99
N VAL A 148 -0.44 3.16 -8.54
CA VAL A 148 0.66 2.38 -7.97
C VAL A 148 1.76 3.32 -7.49
N VAL A 149 2.36 2.96 -6.36
CA VAL A 149 3.44 3.70 -5.72
C VAL A 149 4.66 2.81 -5.60
N ASP A 150 5.68 3.10 -6.38
CA ASP A 150 6.99 2.44 -6.33
C ASP A 150 7.99 3.35 -5.59
N PRO A 151 8.59 2.90 -4.47
CA PRO A 151 9.56 3.71 -3.74
C PRO A 151 10.94 3.65 -4.42
N HIS A 152 11.52 4.81 -4.64
CA HIS A 152 12.88 4.99 -5.14
C HIS A 152 13.70 5.87 -4.20
N ARG A 153 15.03 5.90 -4.35
CA ARG A 153 15.91 6.68 -3.49
C ARG A 153 15.64 8.18 -3.52
N ASP A 154 15.17 8.67 -4.65
CA ASP A 154 14.85 10.07 -4.93
C ASP A 154 13.39 10.42 -4.65
N GLY A 155 12.62 9.48 -4.06
CA GLY A 155 11.23 9.69 -3.67
C GLY A 155 10.29 8.60 -4.18
N LEU A 156 9.00 8.89 -4.15
CA LEU A 156 7.97 7.98 -4.59
C LEU A 156 7.65 8.21 -6.07
N LYS A 157 7.68 7.16 -6.88
CA LYS A 157 7.10 7.21 -8.23
C LYS A 157 5.65 6.78 -8.17
N ILE A 158 4.78 7.62 -8.69
CA ILE A 158 3.33 7.41 -8.68
C ILE A 158 2.87 7.22 -10.11
N PHE A 159 2.24 6.09 -10.38
CA PHE A 159 1.72 5.73 -11.69
C PHE A 159 0.19 5.66 -11.66
N ASP A 160 -0.46 6.07 -12.73
CA ASP A 160 -1.84 5.70 -12.97
C ASP A 160 -1.93 4.21 -13.30
N ASP A 161 -2.86 3.50 -12.70
CA ASP A 161 -3.09 2.10 -12.95
C ASP A 161 -4.42 1.86 -13.68
N PRO A 162 -4.43 1.91 -15.02
CA PRO A 162 -5.64 1.66 -15.81
C PRO A 162 -6.07 0.19 -15.79
N ALA A 163 -5.14 -0.74 -15.51
CA ALA A 163 -5.42 -2.16 -15.42
C ALA A 163 -6.08 -2.53 -14.08
N GLY A 164 -5.81 -1.74 -13.03
CA GLY A 164 -6.28 -2.01 -11.67
C GLY A 164 -5.62 -3.24 -11.06
N VAL A 165 -4.38 -3.57 -11.44
CA VAL A 165 -3.68 -4.79 -10.99
C VAL A 165 -2.23 -4.49 -10.69
N LEU A 166 -1.77 -4.93 -9.52
CA LEU A 166 -0.37 -4.91 -9.14
C LEU A 166 0.10 -6.31 -8.75
N THR A 167 1.27 -6.73 -9.24
CA THR A 167 1.97 -7.95 -8.82
C THR A 167 3.24 -7.59 -8.04
N ASN A 168 4.18 -8.53 -7.87
CA ASN A 168 5.46 -8.23 -7.24
C ASN A 168 6.42 -7.52 -8.21
N GLU A 169 7.50 -8.20 -8.60
CA GLU A 169 8.48 -7.71 -9.58
C GLU A 169 7.94 -7.86 -11.04
N PRO A 170 8.39 -7.06 -11.97
CA PRO A 170 9.28 -5.90 -11.88
C PRO A 170 8.57 -4.61 -11.44
N SER A 171 9.21 -3.42 -11.61
CA SER A 171 8.57 -2.11 -11.39
C SER A 171 7.31 -1.95 -12.24
N PHE A 172 6.37 -1.10 -11.78
CA PHE A 172 5.05 -1.02 -12.40
C PHE A 172 5.09 -0.56 -13.87
N ASP A 173 5.96 0.35 -14.23
CA ASP A 173 6.16 0.77 -15.63
C ASP A 173 6.59 -0.40 -16.55
N GLN A 174 7.42 -1.30 -16.04
CA GLN A 174 7.80 -2.52 -16.76
C GLN A 174 6.65 -3.53 -16.81
N GLN A 175 5.86 -3.67 -15.73
CA GLN A 175 4.66 -4.51 -15.77
C GLN A 175 3.69 -4.03 -16.85
N MET A 176 3.45 -2.72 -16.95
CA MET A 176 2.61 -2.12 -17.98
C MET A 176 3.20 -2.29 -19.39
N PHE A 177 4.53 -2.22 -19.53
CA PHE A 177 5.19 -2.50 -20.81
C PHE A 177 4.98 -3.96 -21.23
N HIS A 178 5.15 -4.91 -20.34
CA HIS A 178 4.93 -6.33 -20.63
C HIS A 178 3.46 -6.65 -20.92
N LEU A 179 2.52 -5.90 -20.37
CA LEU A 179 1.10 -6.08 -20.68
C LEU A 179 0.81 -5.89 -22.18
N ASN A 180 1.62 -5.11 -22.90
CA ASN A 180 1.47 -4.91 -24.35
C ASN A 180 1.61 -6.21 -25.14
N ASP A 181 2.38 -7.18 -24.64
CA ASP A 181 2.56 -8.48 -25.31
C ASP A 181 1.24 -9.28 -25.37
N PHE A 182 0.28 -8.92 -24.52
CA PHE A 182 -1.01 -9.59 -24.38
C PHE A 182 -2.19 -8.81 -24.98
N MET A 183 -1.97 -7.60 -25.51
CA MET A 183 -3.06 -6.73 -26.01
C MET A 183 -3.85 -7.32 -27.18
N HIS A 184 -3.28 -8.29 -27.90
CA HIS A 184 -3.96 -8.96 -29.02
C HIS A 184 -4.72 -10.22 -28.60
N LEU A 185 -4.67 -10.61 -27.34
CA LEU A 185 -5.44 -11.75 -26.83
C LEU A 185 -6.91 -11.37 -26.71
N SER A 186 -7.78 -12.23 -27.19
CA SER A 186 -9.22 -12.07 -27.13
C SER A 186 -9.86 -13.38 -26.66
N PRO A 187 -10.90 -13.32 -25.79
CA PRO A 187 -11.68 -14.50 -25.49
C PRO A 187 -12.51 -15.00 -26.67
N LYS A 188 -12.59 -14.24 -27.75
CA LYS A 188 -13.21 -14.65 -29.00
C LYS A 188 -12.13 -15.22 -29.92
N GLN A 189 -12.20 -16.52 -30.14
CA GLN A 189 -11.51 -17.19 -31.22
C GLN A 189 -12.25 -16.97 -32.55
#